data_5b0af26408d65a1ae61ea1f25659a7cc
#
_entry.id   5b0af26408d65a1ae61ea1f25659a7cc
#
_cell.length_a   1.000
_cell.length_b   1.000
_cell.length_c   1.000
_cell.angle_alpha   90.00
_cell.angle_beta   90.00
_cell.angle_gamma   90.00
#
_symmetry.space_group_name_H-M   'P 1'
#
loop_
_entity.id
_entity.type
_entity.pdbx_description
1 polymer ?
#
loop_
_entity_poly.entity_id
_entity_poly.type
_entity_poly.pdbx_seq_one_letter_code
_entity_poly.pdbx_strand_id
1 'polypeptide(L)'
;MRKPSVLRDSAALRHSTAPRLYAALAMTAVAAVAALALSIPQAAAATGGVTGYATQNGGTTGGAGGQTVRATTGTAIHTALCGRASSSTPIIIEVSGTINHGNTAKVSGDSCNTAAGVIELKQISNVTLVGVGGGAVFDQLGIHIREASNIIIQNVTVRNVKKSGSPTSNGGDAISMESDVRNVWVDHTTLEASGGEDEGYDGLFDMKANTQYVTLSYSILRNSGRGGLIGSSESDRSNGFVTFHHNQYTNIDSRTPLLRGGISHIYDNSYVDLHESGINSRAGGRAKVENNYFKNSKDVLGTFYTSEAGYWQVAGNIFDNVTWSSPGTDNNPAGPNPQSNTSVSIPYAYSLDRADCVPAVVAQTAGANKGNQVSDGNCTPQTPSPTSPSPTASPTVSPSPSQPPDGVNLSIGAGSDGSSKADGTSYGNVRDGSMSTYWSPSGATGDISIKWGSATSVSRIVIREAAGSTGVIGSWQVLNGANGSVLKSGSGAGTITFTATSLTKVTFRITSSTGAPKVAEFETYAA
;
A
#
# COMPACT_ATOMS: atom_id res chain seq x y z
N MET A 1 -56.63 -19.52 -49.87
CA MET A 1 -57.16 -20.78 -50.45
C MET A 1 -56.58 -21.95 -49.68
N ARG A 2 -57.48 -22.69 -49.09
CA ARG A 2 -57.49 -24.10 -48.74
C ARG A 2 -56.34 -24.71 -47.91
N LYS A 3 -56.69 -24.95 -46.66
CA LYS A 3 -56.49 -26.22 -45.93
C LYS A 3 -57.00 -27.44 -46.76
N PRO A 4 -56.83 -28.71 -46.41
CA PRO A 4 -56.82 -29.35 -45.08
C PRO A 4 -55.88 -30.58 -44.96
N SER A 5 -55.59 -31.05 -43.72
CA SER A 5 -56.22 -32.18 -42.95
C SER A 5 -55.72 -33.54 -43.36
N VAL A 6 -55.58 -34.60 -42.62
CA VAL A 6 -56.35 -35.23 -41.54
C VAL A 6 -55.61 -36.50 -41.08
N LEU A 7 -55.53 -36.76 -39.79
CA LEU A 7 -55.86 -37.94 -38.99
C LEU A 7 -55.38 -39.38 -39.44
N ARG A 8 -54.97 -40.19 -38.59
CA ARG A 8 -55.57 -41.13 -37.59
C ARG A 8 -54.66 -42.37 -37.60
N ASP A 9 -54.60 -43.25 -36.74
CA ASP A 9 -55.17 -43.73 -35.50
C ASP A 9 -54.49 -45.00 -35.04
N SER A 10 -54.43 -45.23 -33.75
CA SER A 10 -54.82 -46.45 -33.00
C SER A 10 -53.94 -47.73 -33.16
N ALA A 11 -53.65 -48.45 -32.19
CA ALA A 11 -54.21 -48.99 -30.99
C ALA A 11 -53.33 -50.09 -30.39
N ALA A 12 -53.19 -50.04 -29.10
CA ALA A 12 -53.26 -51.06 -28.09
C ALA A 12 -53.05 -52.56 -28.44
N LEU A 13 -52.28 -53.25 -27.59
CA LEU A 13 -52.79 -54.42 -26.86
C LEU A 13 -51.81 -54.89 -25.76
N ARG A 14 -52.40 -55.13 -24.62
CA ARG A 14 -51.89 -55.64 -23.36
C ARG A 14 -51.21 -57.02 -23.52
N HIS A 15 -50.28 -57.34 -22.60
CA HIS A 15 -50.46 -58.50 -21.70
C HIS A 15 -49.46 -58.46 -20.53
N SER A 16 -49.99 -58.74 -19.37
CA SER A 16 -49.44 -58.86 -18.03
C SER A 16 -48.50 -60.05 -17.87
N THR A 17 -47.55 -59.96 -17.00
CA THR A 17 -47.31 -60.87 -15.84
C THR A 17 -46.19 -60.30 -14.92
N ALA A 18 -46.51 -60.24 -13.67
CA ALA A 18 -45.58 -60.00 -12.52
C ALA A 18 -45.14 -61.40 -11.99
N PRO A 19 -44.40 -61.54 -10.91
CA PRO A 19 -43.25 -60.76 -10.38
C PRO A 19 -42.06 -61.70 -10.06
N ARG A 20 -40.86 -61.17 -9.87
CA ARG A 20 -39.86 -61.80 -9.00
C ARG A 20 -39.02 -60.71 -8.28
N LEU A 21 -39.13 -60.69 -6.94
CA LEU A 21 -38.25 -59.99 -6.04
C LEU A 21 -36.80 -60.42 -6.24
N TYR A 22 -35.91 -59.42 -6.41
CA TYR A 22 -34.53 -59.49 -5.92
C TYR A 22 -34.22 -58.17 -5.25
N ALA A 23 -34.03 -58.22 -3.93
CA ALA A 23 -33.47 -57.14 -3.13
C ALA A 23 -32.00 -56.97 -3.51
N ALA A 24 -31.66 -55.83 -4.07
CA ALA A 24 -30.27 -55.36 -4.17
C ALA A 24 -30.12 -54.14 -3.28
N LEU A 25 -29.35 -54.29 -2.20
CA LEU A 25 -28.86 -53.20 -1.38
C LEU A 25 -28.03 -52.25 -2.23
N ALA A 26 -28.53 -51.09 -2.51
CA ALA A 26 -27.71 -49.98 -3.03
C ALA A 26 -27.17 -49.22 -1.83
N MET A 27 -25.89 -49.44 -1.49
CA MET A 27 -25.12 -48.54 -0.63
C MET A 27 -24.89 -47.24 -1.39
N THR A 28 -25.59 -46.18 -1.04
CA THR A 28 -25.25 -44.81 -1.43
C THR A 28 -24.08 -44.33 -0.57
N ALA A 29 -22.89 -44.40 -1.15
CA ALA A 29 -21.74 -43.69 -0.60
C ALA A 29 -21.94 -42.20 -0.86
N VAL A 30 -22.34 -41.43 0.18
CA VAL A 30 -22.28 -39.98 0.18
C VAL A 30 -20.81 -39.62 0.37
N ALA A 31 -20.13 -39.25 -0.71
CA ALA A 31 -18.82 -38.63 -0.65
C ALA A 31 -19.00 -37.19 -0.12
N ALA A 32 -18.79 -37.02 1.18
CA ALA A 32 -18.62 -35.70 1.77
C ALA A 32 -17.27 -35.13 1.27
N VAL A 33 -17.34 -34.26 0.27
CA VAL A 33 -16.20 -33.41 -0.10
C VAL A 33 -16.06 -32.37 1.01
N ALA A 34 -15.22 -32.65 2.00
CA ALA A 34 -14.75 -31.65 2.94
C ALA A 34 -13.88 -30.68 2.14
N ALA A 35 -14.42 -29.51 1.78
CA ALA A 35 -13.64 -28.39 1.35
C ALA A 35 -12.77 -27.96 2.54
N LEU A 36 -11.50 -28.41 2.57
CA LEU A 36 -10.50 -27.78 3.41
C LEU A 36 -10.35 -26.34 2.87
N ALA A 37 -10.98 -25.38 3.52
CA ALA A 37 -10.58 -24.01 3.42
C ALA A 37 -9.15 -23.94 3.99
N LEU A 38 -8.13 -23.91 3.11
CA LEU A 38 -6.81 -23.47 3.51
C LEU A 38 -6.96 -22.03 3.97
N SER A 39 -7.07 -21.81 5.28
CA SER A 39 -6.83 -20.51 5.88
C SER A 39 -5.35 -20.21 5.66
N ILE A 40 -5.06 -19.38 4.65
CA ILE A 40 -3.76 -18.73 4.54
C ILE A 40 -3.59 -17.97 5.86
N PRO A 41 -2.55 -18.21 6.66
CA PRO A 41 -2.35 -17.42 7.86
C PRO A 41 -2.17 -15.97 7.42
N GLN A 42 -3.14 -15.13 7.76
CA GLN A 42 -3.06 -13.69 7.58
C GLN A 42 -1.94 -13.22 8.49
N ALA A 43 -0.83 -12.78 7.90
CA ALA A 43 0.24 -12.20 8.70
C ALA A 43 -0.34 -10.98 9.41
N ALA A 44 -0.24 -10.95 10.74
CA ALA A 44 -0.67 -9.82 11.53
C ALA A 44 0.01 -8.55 10.99
N ALA A 45 -0.76 -7.51 10.72
CA ALA A 45 -0.23 -6.21 10.33
C ALA A 45 0.72 -5.74 11.43
N ALA A 46 1.92 -5.30 11.06
CA ALA A 46 2.85 -4.74 12.01
C ALA A 46 2.22 -3.50 12.65
N THR A 47 1.99 -3.52 13.95
CA THR A 47 1.42 -2.39 14.67
C THR A 47 2.34 -1.18 14.56
N GLY A 48 1.90 -0.13 13.82
CA GLY A 48 2.56 1.18 13.76
C GLY A 48 3.58 1.39 12.63
N GLY A 49 3.73 0.48 11.68
CA GLY A 49 4.56 0.66 10.47
C GLY A 49 3.77 1.08 9.23
N VAL A 50 4.49 1.32 8.14
CA VAL A 50 3.90 1.60 6.82
C VAL A 50 3.03 0.44 6.37
N THR A 51 1.86 0.75 5.80
CA THR A 51 0.84 -0.22 5.40
C THR A 51 0.45 -0.04 3.93
N GLY A 52 -0.36 -0.96 3.44
CA GLY A 52 -1.00 -0.81 2.14
C GLY A 52 -0.02 -0.79 0.96
N TYR A 53 -0.42 -0.13 -0.11
CA TYR A 53 0.41 -0.02 -1.32
C TYR A 53 1.72 0.77 -1.09
N ALA A 54 1.81 1.61 -0.07
CA ALA A 54 3.07 2.27 0.27
C ALA A 54 4.18 1.28 0.72
N THR A 55 3.84 0.03 1.04
CA THR A 55 4.81 -1.04 1.31
C THR A 55 5.38 -1.69 0.05
N GLN A 56 4.78 -1.44 -1.11
CA GLN A 56 5.16 -2.02 -2.39
C GLN A 56 6.21 -1.16 -3.11
N ASN A 57 6.69 -1.61 -4.27
CA ASN A 57 7.68 -0.87 -5.06
C ASN A 57 8.92 -0.44 -4.26
N GLY A 58 9.47 -1.36 -3.47
CA GLY A 58 10.62 -1.09 -2.60
C GLY A 58 10.25 -0.52 -1.21
N GLY A 59 8.98 -0.20 -0.98
CA GLY A 59 8.47 0.31 0.28
C GLY A 59 8.72 1.79 0.52
N THR A 60 8.17 2.30 1.62
CA THR A 60 8.31 3.70 2.04
C THR A 60 9.00 3.75 3.39
N THR A 61 10.14 4.39 3.47
CA THR A 61 10.94 4.56 4.70
C THR A 61 11.08 6.03 5.09
N GLY A 62 10.64 6.94 4.22
CA GLY A 62 10.78 8.37 4.44
C GLY A 62 12.23 8.79 4.70
N GLY A 63 12.42 9.63 5.71
CA GLY A 63 13.73 10.12 6.13
C GLY A 63 14.51 9.19 7.06
N ALA A 64 14.15 7.90 7.16
CA ALA A 64 14.82 6.97 8.08
C ALA A 64 16.34 6.93 7.86
N GLY A 65 17.09 6.95 8.96
CA GLY A 65 18.55 7.01 8.94
C GLY A 65 19.15 8.38 8.63
N GLY A 66 18.31 9.37 8.33
CA GLY A 66 18.73 10.75 8.10
C GLY A 66 18.81 11.59 9.38
N GLN A 67 19.25 12.83 9.21
CA GLN A 67 19.25 13.82 10.29
C GLN A 67 17.79 14.15 10.70
N THR A 68 17.56 14.29 12.00
CA THR A 68 16.32 14.84 12.53
C THR A 68 16.50 16.32 12.83
N VAL A 69 15.61 17.15 12.31
CA VAL A 69 15.59 18.60 12.54
C VAL A 69 14.23 19.06 13.03
N ARG A 70 14.17 20.17 13.76
CA ARG A 70 12.90 20.77 14.23
C ARG A 70 12.57 22.00 13.44
N ALA A 71 11.28 22.16 13.10
CA ALA A 71 10.75 23.30 12.38
C ALA A 71 9.45 23.80 13.03
N THR A 72 9.33 25.12 13.18
CA THR A 72 8.12 25.80 13.68
C THR A 72 7.54 26.77 12.66
N THR A 73 8.14 26.86 11.48
CA THR A 73 7.71 27.69 10.34
C THR A 73 7.88 26.94 9.03
N GLY A 74 7.11 27.30 8.02
CA GLY A 74 7.27 26.73 6.67
C GLY A 74 8.63 27.07 6.05
N THR A 75 9.16 28.27 6.34
CA THR A 75 10.51 28.67 5.92
C THR A 75 11.57 27.75 6.54
N ALA A 76 11.42 27.36 7.81
CA ALA A 76 12.35 26.43 8.46
C ALA A 76 12.27 25.02 7.84
N ILE A 77 11.06 24.54 7.47
CA ILE A 77 10.88 23.29 6.73
C ILE A 77 11.63 23.37 5.39
N HIS A 78 11.41 24.43 4.61
CA HIS A 78 12.08 24.63 3.32
C HIS A 78 13.61 24.74 3.47
N THR A 79 14.09 25.44 4.50
CA THR A 79 15.52 25.54 4.78
C THR A 79 16.13 24.18 5.09
N ALA A 80 15.44 23.35 5.89
CA ALA A 80 15.88 21.99 6.19
C ALA A 80 15.94 21.11 4.94
N LEU A 81 14.93 21.21 4.06
CA LEU A 81 14.90 20.47 2.79
C LEU A 81 16.03 20.91 1.85
N CYS A 82 16.26 22.20 1.69
CA CYS A 82 17.23 22.75 0.74
C CYS A 82 18.68 22.76 1.28
N GLY A 83 18.87 22.60 2.58
CA GLY A 83 20.18 22.48 3.23
C GLY A 83 20.79 21.08 3.22
N ARG A 84 20.12 20.10 2.62
CA ARG A 84 20.65 18.71 2.51
C ARG A 84 21.81 18.66 1.52
N ALA A 85 22.68 17.65 1.68
CA ALA A 85 23.80 17.41 0.75
C ALA A 85 23.33 17.07 -0.69
N SER A 86 22.13 16.52 -0.84
CA SER A 86 21.47 16.27 -2.12
C SER A 86 19.96 16.21 -1.96
N SER A 87 19.22 16.23 -3.07
CA SER A 87 17.76 16.07 -3.07
C SER A 87 17.28 14.71 -2.55
N SER A 88 18.15 13.72 -2.48
CA SER A 88 17.87 12.37 -1.97
C SER A 88 18.46 12.05 -0.60
N THR A 89 19.22 12.97 0.01
CA THR A 89 19.73 12.78 1.38
C THR A 89 18.57 12.65 2.36
N PRO A 90 18.47 11.55 3.16
CA PRO A 90 17.36 11.35 4.07
C PRO A 90 17.27 12.43 5.15
N ILE A 91 16.04 12.83 5.50
CA ILE A 91 15.78 13.81 6.56
C ILE A 91 14.44 13.55 7.25
N ILE A 92 14.43 13.70 8.58
CA ILE A 92 13.21 13.73 9.39
C ILE A 92 13.01 15.18 9.87
N ILE A 93 11.85 15.76 9.57
CA ILE A 93 11.50 17.11 10.00
C ILE A 93 10.37 17.00 11.03
N GLU A 94 10.70 17.26 12.29
CA GLU A 94 9.76 17.36 13.39
C GLU A 94 9.13 18.77 13.37
N VAL A 95 7.83 18.83 13.11
CA VAL A 95 7.09 20.09 12.98
C VAL A 95 6.21 20.30 14.19
N SER A 96 6.17 21.52 14.72
CA SER A 96 5.25 21.93 15.79
C SER A 96 4.72 23.34 15.59
N GLY A 97 3.52 23.60 16.13
CA GLY A 97 2.87 24.90 16.05
C GLY A 97 2.11 25.12 14.73
N THR A 98 1.84 26.38 14.41
CA THR A 98 1.04 26.78 13.24
C THR A 98 1.92 27.28 12.11
N ILE A 99 1.87 26.57 10.99
CA ILE A 99 2.53 26.91 9.73
C ILE A 99 1.48 27.58 8.82
N ASN A 100 1.79 28.74 8.26
CA ASN A 100 0.86 29.50 7.43
C ASN A 100 1.60 30.34 6.37
N HIS A 101 0.88 31.06 5.52
CA HIS A 101 1.48 31.93 4.50
C HIS A 101 2.46 32.95 5.06
N GLY A 102 2.18 33.53 6.25
CA GLY A 102 3.00 34.56 6.86
C GLY A 102 4.38 34.09 7.34
N ASN A 103 4.53 32.76 7.54
CA ASN A 103 5.79 32.17 8.00
C ASN A 103 6.39 31.15 7.01
N THR A 104 5.96 31.17 5.72
CA THR A 104 6.41 30.23 4.70
C THR A 104 6.94 30.99 3.48
N ALA A 105 8.20 31.31 3.50
CA ALA A 105 8.92 31.90 2.38
C ALA A 105 9.48 30.83 1.45
N LYS A 106 9.74 31.22 0.20
CA LYS A 106 10.52 30.43 -0.74
C LYS A 106 11.96 30.28 -0.27
N VAL A 107 12.52 29.09 -0.40
CA VAL A 107 13.94 28.80 -0.21
C VAL A 107 14.46 28.08 -1.45
N SER A 108 15.67 28.39 -1.89
CA SER A 108 16.36 27.73 -2.98
C SER A 108 17.76 27.34 -2.53
N GLY A 109 18.22 26.19 -2.96
CA GLY A 109 19.56 25.67 -2.70
C GLY A 109 19.87 24.53 -3.67
N ASP A 110 21.01 23.88 -3.50
CA ASP A 110 21.46 22.82 -4.42
C ASP A 110 20.57 21.57 -4.34
N SER A 111 19.89 21.35 -3.24
CA SER A 111 19.07 20.15 -2.99
C SER A 111 17.57 20.38 -3.16
N CYS A 112 17.10 21.61 -3.32
CA CYS A 112 15.71 21.90 -3.63
C CYS A 112 15.47 23.34 -4.07
N ASN A 113 14.29 23.58 -4.68
CA ASN A 113 13.79 24.91 -5.03
C ASN A 113 12.30 24.94 -4.73
N THR A 114 11.93 25.57 -3.64
CA THR A 114 10.55 25.60 -3.13
C THR A 114 9.77 26.83 -3.61
N ALA A 115 8.47 26.87 -3.34
CA ALA A 115 7.62 28.04 -3.57
C ALA A 115 7.22 28.69 -2.24
N ALA A 116 6.81 29.95 -2.28
CA ALA A 116 6.21 30.61 -1.13
C ALA A 116 4.74 30.24 -0.98
N GLY A 117 4.23 30.19 0.25
CA GLY A 117 2.80 30.00 0.53
C GLY A 117 2.26 28.58 0.29
N VAL A 118 3.14 27.59 0.22
CA VAL A 118 2.86 26.16 0.14
C VAL A 118 4.05 25.40 0.72
N ILE A 119 3.84 24.23 1.30
CA ILE A 119 4.96 23.32 1.60
C ILE A 119 5.24 22.50 0.36
N GLU A 120 6.35 22.78 -0.30
CA GLU A 120 6.68 22.16 -1.59
C GLU A 120 7.75 21.08 -1.44
N LEU A 121 7.33 19.83 -1.65
CA LEU A 121 8.19 18.64 -1.70
C LEU A 121 8.41 18.27 -3.17
N LYS A 122 9.27 19.04 -3.85
CA LYS A 122 9.47 18.93 -5.29
C LYS A 122 10.86 18.44 -5.66
N GLN A 123 10.92 17.42 -6.53
CA GLN A 123 12.16 16.82 -7.05
C GLN A 123 13.09 16.33 -5.94
N ILE A 124 12.48 15.75 -4.90
CA ILE A 124 13.18 15.27 -3.71
C ILE A 124 12.73 13.88 -3.33
N SER A 125 13.52 13.22 -2.50
CA SER A 125 13.15 11.93 -1.92
C SER A 125 13.64 11.78 -0.47
N ASN A 126 13.17 10.71 0.19
CA ASN A 126 13.62 10.29 1.53
C ASN A 126 13.33 11.34 2.60
N VAL A 127 12.05 11.77 2.69
CA VAL A 127 11.61 12.80 3.64
C VAL A 127 10.53 12.25 4.56
N THR A 128 10.67 12.49 5.86
CA THR A 128 9.59 12.36 6.84
C THR A 128 9.23 13.73 7.39
N LEU A 129 7.95 14.11 7.27
CA LEU A 129 7.37 15.29 7.90
C LEU A 129 6.43 14.81 9.00
N VAL A 130 6.76 15.06 10.27
CA VAL A 130 6.00 14.55 11.41
C VAL A 130 5.66 15.63 12.41
N GLY A 131 4.37 15.70 12.78
CA GLY A 131 3.91 16.61 13.85
C GLY A 131 4.32 16.08 15.23
N VAL A 132 4.90 16.93 16.05
CA VAL A 132 5.36 16.58 17.40
C VAL A 132 4.79 17.53 18.46
N GLY A 133 4.88 17.14 19.73
CA GLY A 133 4.34 17.90 20.85
C GLY A 133 2.82 18.01 20.78
N GLY A 134 2.28 19.22 20.75
CA GLY A 134 0.85 19.50 20.57
C GLY A 134 0.36 19.36 19.12
N GLY A 135 1.20 18.85 18.22
CA GLY A 135 0.94 18.69 16.79
C GLY A 135 1.41 19.85 15.94
N ALA A 136 1.29 19.67 14.62
CA ALA A 136 1.57 20.67 13.60
C ALA A 136 0.28 21.01 12.84
N VAL A 137 -0.01 22.29 12.68
CA VAL A 137 -1.18 22.77 11.91
C VAL A 137 -0.67 23.58 10.73
N PHE A 138 -0.97 23.11 9.53
CA PHE A 138 -0.79 23.86 8.28
C PHE A 138 -2.12 24.58 8.00
N ASP A 139 -2.15 25.88 8.27
CA ASP A 139 -3.35 26.69 8.22
C ASP A 139 -3.39 27.53 6.95
N GLN A 140 -4.36 27.27 6.11
CA GLN A 140 -4.54 27.86 4.77
C GLN A 140 -3.37 27.58 3.80
N LEU A 141 -2.57 26.56 4.08
CA LEU A 141 -1.33 26.27 3.39
C LEU A 141 -1.26 24.76 3.13
N GLY A 142 -1.30 24.39 1.84
CA GLY A 142 -1.24 22.99 1.41
C GLY A 142 0.17 22.39 1.42
N ILE A 143 0.22 21.07 1.30
CA ILE A 143 1.45 20.31 1.06
C ILE A 143 1.39 19.77 -0.36
N HIS A 144 2.30 20.24 -1.22
CA HIS A 144 2.39 19.86 -2.62
C HIS A 144 3.62 18.98 -2.86
N ILE A 145 3.38 17.76 -3.36
CA ILE A 145 4.38 16.73 -3.63
C ILE A 145 4.48 16.56 -5.15
N ARG A 146 5.66 16.75 -5.73
CA ARG A 146 5.85 16.71 -7.18
C ARG A 146 7.19 16.10 -7.57
N GLU A 147 7.19 15.16 -8.54
CA GLU A 147 8.42 14.50 -8.98
C GLU A 147 9.25 13.99 -7.79
N ALA A 148 8.58 13.38 -6.81
CA ALA A 148 9.14 13.04 -5.51
C ALA A 148 8.82 11.61 -5.12
N SER A 149 9.62 11.01 -4.23
CA SER A 149 9.42 9.64 -3.81
C SER A 149 9.89 9.37 -2.38
N ASN A 150 9.37 8.30 -1.78
CA ASN A 150 9.72 7.88 -0.44
C ASN A 150 9.45 8.99 0.60
N ILE A 151 8.18 9.37 0.71
CA ILE A 151 7.72 10.45 1.58
C ILE A 151 6.80 9.91 2.67
N ILE A 152 7.02 10.30 3.90
CA ILE A 152 6.11 10.06 5.04
C ILE A 152 5.60 11.41 5.54
N ILE A 153 4.27 11.53 5.68
CA ILE A 153 3.61 12.66 6.34
C ILE A 153 2.76 12.10 7.47
N GLN A 154 3.05 12.45 8.71
CA GLN A 154 2.40 11.84 9.86
C GLN A 154 2.05 12.85 10.95
N ASN A 155 0.90 12.65 11.60
CA ASN A 155 0.47 13.41 12.77
C ASN A 155 0.39 14.93 12.55
N VAL A 156 -0.16 15.35 11.41
CA VAL A 156 -0.33 16.77 11.07
C VAL A 156 -1.79 17.10 10.75
N THR A 157 -2.19 18.34 10.99
CA THR A 157 -3.45 18.90 10.51
C THR A 157 -3.17 19.86 9.35
N VAL A 158 -3.87 19.68 8.22
CA VAL A 158 -3.85 20.62 7.09
C VAL A 158 -5.28 21.13 6.91
N ARG A 159 -5.46 22.44 6.99
CA ARG A 159 -6.82 22.98 6.98
C ARG A 159 -6.98 24.24 6.14
N ASN A 160 -8.19 24.40 5.62
CA ASN A 160 -8.66 25.64 4.98
C ASN A 160 -7.79 26.12 3.82
N VAL A 161 -7.27 25.18 3.02
CA VAL A 161 -6.41 25.50 1.88
C VAL A 161 -7.25 26.02 0.74
N LYS A 162 -6.99 27.26 0.29
CA LYS A 162 -7.62 27.88 -0.88
C LYS A 162 -6.60 28.09 -1.99
N LYS A 163 -7.06 28.14 -3.24
CA LYS A 163 -6.22 28.50 -4.38
C LYS A 163 -5.57 29.86 -4.15
N SER A 164 -4.24 29.92 -4.23
CA SER A 164 -3.48 31.14 -3.95
C SER A 164 -2.14 31.16 -4.69
N GLY A 165 -1.53 32.33 -4.74
CA GLY A 165 -0.26 32.59 -5.45
C GLY A 165 -0.46 33.20 -6.83
N SER A 166 0.59 33.90 -7.32
CA SER A 166 0.65 34.46 -8.67
C SER A 166 2.09 34.33 -9.21
N PRO A 167 2.38 33.37 -10.10
CA PRO A 167 1.47 32.29 -10.55
C PRO A 167 1.01 31.40 -9.40
N THR A 168 -0.09 30.66 -9.60
CA THR A 168 -0.68 29.80 -8.55
C THR A 168 0.35 28.79 -8.05
N SER A 169 0.70 28.88 -6.76
CA SER A 169 1.61 27.95 -6.08
C SER A 169 0.85 26.95 -5.19
N ASN A 170 -0.34 27.34 -4.74
CA ASN A 170 -1.23 26.53 -3.91
C ASN A 170 -2.50 26.23 -4.69
N GLY A 171 -2.73 24.96 -5.03
CA GLY A 171 -3.84 24.51 -5.87
C GLY A 171 -5.21 24.49 -5.18
N GLY A 172 -5.26 24.66 -3.86
CA GLY A 172 -6.48 24.53 -3.05
C GLY A 172 -6.68 23.16 -2.42
N ASP A 173 -5.77 22.22 -2.68
CA ASP A 173 -5.78 20.89 -2.07
C ASP A 173 -5.04 20.90 -0.73
N ALA A 174 -5.52 20.12 0.25
CA ALA A 174 -4.80 19.99 1.52
C ALA A 174 -3.47 19.25 1.32
N ILE A 175 -3.49 18.09 0.66
CA ILE A 175 -2.29 17.38 0.19
C ILE A 175 -2.51 17.01 -1.27
N SER A 176 -1.62 17.45 -2.15
CA SER A 176 -1.66 17.09 -3.58
C SER A 176 -0.35 16.46 -4.04
N MET A 177 -0.49 15.49 -4.94
CA MET A 177 0.61 14.73 -5.53
C MET A 177 0.48 14.74 -7.05
N GLU A 178 1.57 15.09 -7.75
CA GLU A 178 1.56 15.10 -9.22
C GLU A 178 2.92 14.82 -9.83
N SER A 179 2.93 14.35 -11.07
CA SER A 179 4.14 14.15 -11.89
C SER A 179 5.10 13.11 -11.29
N ASP A 180 4.78 11.83 -11.53
CA ASP A 180 5.64 10.69 -11.18
C ASP A 180 5.95 10.51 -9.68
N VAL A 181 5.03 10.88 -8.80
CA VAL A 181 5.18 10.64 -7.36
C VAL A 181 5.05 9.15 -7.04
N ARG A 182 5.93 8.64 -6.18
CA ARG A 182 5.98 7.22 -5.78
C ARG A 182 6.23 7.07 -4.29
N ASN A 183 5.62 6.02 -3.70
CA ASN A 183 5.91 5.60 -2.33
C ASN A 183 5.67 6.73 -1.31
N VAL A 184 4.40 7.05 -1.11
CA VAL A 184 3.96 8.06 -0.12
C VAL A 184 3.06 7.39 0.91
N TRP A 185 3.38 7.62 2.17
CA TRP A 185 2.53 7.23 3.29
C TRP A 185 2.08 8.46 4.07
N VAL A 186 0.78 8.70 4.07
CA VAL A 186 0.13 9.75 4.86
C VAL A 186 -0.68 9.07 5.95
N ASP A 187 -0.39 9.41 7.20
CA ASP A 187 -0.90 8.64 8.33
C ASP A 187 -1.23 9.53 9.52
N HIS A 188 -2.29 9.23 10.22
CA HIS A 188 -2.76 10.00 11.38
C HIS A 188 -2.83 11.51 11.10
N THR A 189 -3.38 11.89 9.96
CA THR A 189 -3.55 13.29 9.57
C THR A 189 -5.00 13.75 9.72
N THR A 190 -5.20 15.05 9.87
CA THR A 190 -6.52 15.68 9.75
C THR A 190 -6.49 16.65 8.58
N LEU A 191 -7.29 16.36 7.56
CA LEU A 191 -7.45 17.17 6.35
C LEU A 191 -8.86 17.75 6.36
N GLU A 192 -8.97 19.09 6.41
CA GLU A 192 -10.28 19.73 6.53
C GLU A 192 -10.40 21.04 5.77
N ALA A 193 -11.59 21.32 5.32
CA ALA A 193 -11.96 22.63 4.75
C ALA A 193 -13.06 23.28 5.60
N SER A 194 -13.57 24.41 5.15
CA SER A 194 -14.72 25.09 5.73
C SER A 194 -15.76 25.42 4.65
N GLY A 195 -15.78 24.66 3.55
CA GLY A 195 -16.68 24.84 2.42
C GLY A 195 -16.22 24.04 1.20
N GLY A 196 -16.85 24.30 0.06
CA GLY A 196 -16.63 23.64 -1.20
C GLY A 196 -15.88 24.51 -2.23
N GLU A 197 -16.05 24.13 -3.51
CA GLU A 197 -15.37 24.79 -4.63
C GLU A 197 -15.78 26.24 -4.81
N ASP A 198 -17.05 26.56 -4.55
CA ASP A 198 -17.60 27.92 -4.66
C ASP A 198 -16.95 28.89 -3.65
N GLU A 199 -16.49 28.38 -2.50
CA GLU A 199 -15.76 29.14 -1.50
C GLU A 199 -14.25 29.17 -1.73
N GLY A 200 -13.77 28.52 -2.81
CA GLY A 200 -12.38 28.51 -3.26
C GLY A 200 -11.52 27.36 -2.70
N TYR A 201 -12.14 26.34 -2.09
CA TYR A 201 -11.49 25.10 -1.72
C TYR A 201 -11.48 24.11 -2.91
N ASP A 202 -10.55 23.17 -2.94
CA ASP A 202 -10.56 22.07 -3.91
C ASP A 202 -10.61 20.72 -3.18
N GLY A 203 -9.79 19.74 -3.53
CA GLY A 203 -9.78 18.44 -2.87
C GLY A 203 -9.01 18.43 -1.54
N LEU A 204 -9.26 17.41 -0.73
CA LEU A 204 -8.46 17.20 0.48
C LEU A 204 -7.21 16.35 0.21
N PHE A 205 -7.31 15.38 -0.73
CA PHE A 205 -6.22 14.42 -1.00
C PHE A 205 -6.19 14.01 -2.48
N ASP A 206 -5.39 14.69 -3.26
CA ASP A 206 -5.38 14.58 -4.72
C ASP A 206 -4.11 13.92 -5.28
N MET A 207 -4.31 13.06 -6.30
CA MET A 207 -3.25 12.35 -7.02
C MET A 207 -3.43 12.48 -8.52
N LYS A 208 -2.40 12.97 -9.22
CA LYS A 208 -2.45 13.30 -10.66
C LYS A 208 -1.16 12.86 -11.36
N ALA A 209 -1.23 12.75 -12.69
CA ALA A 209 -0.06 12.62 -13.57
C ALA A 209 0.94 11.54 -13.11
N ASN A 210 0.46 10.27 -13.08
CA ASN A 210 1.27 9.09 -12.80
C ASN A 210 1.74 8.96 -11.33
N THR A 211 0.91 9.35 -10.36
CA THR A 211 1.14 9.10 -8.93
C THR A 211 0.75 7.68 -8.55
N GLN A 212 1.63 6.92 -7.88
CA GLN A 212 1.40 5.52 -7.54
C GLN A 212 2.03 5.12 -6.18
N TYR A 213 1.57 3.99 -5.63
CA TYR A 213 2.05 3.38 -4.38
C TYR A 213 1.87 4.31 -3.18
N VAL A 214 0.63 4.74 -2.99
CA VAL A 214 0.24 5.67 -1.92
C VAL A 214 -0.64 4.96 -0.90
N THR A 215 -0.48 5.28 0.37
CA THR A 215 -1.42 4.87 1.43
C THR A 215 -1.82 6.10 2.25
N LEU A 216 -3.13 6.27 2.44
CA LEU A 216 -3.73 7.15 3.43
C LEU A 216 -4.37 6.29 4.51
N SER A 217 -3.89 6.40 5.74
CA SER A 217 -4.34 5.58 6.85
C SER A 217 -4.62 6.40 8.11
N TYR A 218 -5.55 5.92 8.93
CA TYR A 218 -5.88 6.50 10.23
C TYR A 218 -6.05 8.03 10.21
N SER A 219 -6.67 8.54 9.15
CA SER A 219 -6.77 9.98 8.91
C SER A 219 -8.23 10.45 8.93
N ILE A 220 -8.44 11.72 9.23
CA ILE A 220 -9.76 12.38 9.15
C ILE A 220 -9.78 13.29 7.94
N LEU A 221 -10.81 13.14 7.10
CA LEU A 221 -11.15 14.04 6.00
C LEU A 221 -12.55 14.59 6.26
N ARG A 222 -12.70 15.92 6.30
CA ARG A 222 -14.03 16.49 6.65
C ARG A 222 -14.31 17.88 6.13
N ASN A 223 -15.61 18.22 6.13
CA ASN A 223 -16.14 19.56 5.87
C ASN A 223 -15.70 20.13 4.53
N SER A 224 -15.77 19.34 3.47
CA SER A 224 -15.27 19.72 2.13
C SER A 224 -16.25 19.33 1.04
N GLY A 225 -16.32 20.09 -0.03
CA GLY A 225 -17.04 19.69 -1.24
C GLY A 225 -16.43 18.45 -1.90
N ARG A 226 -15.12 18.20 -1.71
CA ARG A 226 -14.42 17.09 -2.37
C ARG A 226 -13.42 16.42 -1.43
N GLY A 227 -13.54 15.10 -1.27
CA GLY A 227 -12.59 14.30 -0.49
C GLY A 227 -11.24 14.15 -1.17
N GLY A 228 -11.22 13.87 -2.47
CA GLY A 228 -9.98 13.76 -3.24
C GLY A 228 -10.12 12.94 -4.51
N LEU A 229 -9.12 12.99 -5.38
CA LEU A 229 -9.15 12.28 -6.65
C LEU A 229 -7.85 11.50 -6.94
N ILE A 230 -8.01 10.49 -7.78
CA ILE A 230 -6.95 9.72 -8.41
C ILE A 230 -7.16 9.85 -9.92
N GLY A 231 -6.36 10.70 -10.56
CA GLY A 231 -6.49 11.11 -11.96
C GLY A 231 -7.29 12.41 -12.14
N SER A 232 -6.66 13.41 -12.75
CA SER A 232 -7.21 14.76 -12.95
C SER A 232 -8.27 14.84 -14.04
N SER A 233 -8.26 13.91 -14.99
CA SER A 233 -9.18 13.82 -16.13
C SER A 233 -9.42 12.37 -16.54
N GLU A 234 -10.41 12.13 -17.41
CA GLU A 234 -10.71 10.79 -17.93
C GLU A 234 -9.52 10.19 -18.73
N SER A 235 -8.57 10.99 -19.17
CA SER A 235 -7.33 10.54 -19.85
C SER A 235 -6.15 10.33 -18.87
N ASP A 236 -6.21 10.87 -17.66
CA ASP A 236 -5.14 10.74 -16.66
C ASP A 236 -5.32 9.45 -15.83
N ARG A 237 -5.05 8.29 -16.45
CA ARG A 237 -5.34 6.94 -15.94
C ARG A 237 -4.12 6.20 -15.41
N SER A 238 -2.94 6.79 -15.43
CA SER A 238 -1.69 6.16 -15.00
C SER A 238 -1.48 6.18 -13.48
N ASN A 239 -2.38 6.81 -12.75
CA ASN A 239 -2.38 6.84 -11.29
C ASN A 239 -2.96 5.54 -10.72
N GLY A 240 -2.60 5.17 -9.49
CA GLY A 240 -3.19 3.99 -8.86
C GLY A 240 -2.27 3.30 -7.85
N PHE A 241 -2.61 2.06 -7.51
CA PHE A 241 -1.99 1.36 -6.39
C PHE A 241 -2.08 2.21 -5.11
N VAL A 242 -3.32 2.53 -4.74
CA VAL A 242 -3.62 3.39 -3.60
C VAL A 242 -4.42 2.63 -2.56
N THR A 243 -4.05 2.78 -1.30
CA THR A 243 -4.78 2.23 -0.15
C THR A 243 -5.38 3.34 0.69
N PHE A 244 -6.64 3.16 1.06
CA PHE A 244 -7.34 3.97 2.06
C PHE A 244 -7.85 3.05 3.14
N HIS A 245 -7.37 3.19 4.39
CA HIS A 245 -7.87 2.36 5.47
C HIS A 245 -7.93 3.08 6.81
N HIS A 246 -8.91 2.70 7.63
CA HIS A 246 -9.14 3.25 8.97
C HIS A 246 -9.28 4.78 8.96
N ASN A 247 -9.77 5.35 7.86
CA ASN A 247 -10.00 6.78 7.75
C ASN A 247 -11.45 7.12 8.13
N GLN A 248 -11.65 8.33 8.64
CA GLN A 248 -12.96 8.94 8.83
C GLN A 248 -13.22 9.98 7.76
N TYR A 249 -14.30 9.80 7.02
CA TYR A 249 -14.84 10.80 6.08
C TYR A 249 -16.14 11.34 6.67
N THR A 250 -16.25 12.65 6.84
CA THR A 250 -17.44 13.24 7.46
C THR A 250 -17.80 14.57 6.82
N ASN A 251 -19.08 14.74 6.45
CA ASN A 251 -19.61 15.97 5.87
C ASN A 251 -18.81 16.38 4.63
N ILE A 252 -18.88 15.53 3.60
CA ILE A 252 -18.22 15.72 2.30
C ILE A 252 -19.25 15.51 1.20
N ASP A 253 -19.24 16.38 0.18
CA ASP A 253 -20.23 16.25 -0.90
C ASP A 253 -19.88 15.07 -1.82
N SER A 254 -18.61 14.94 -2.25
CA SER A 254 -18.24 13.92 -3.24
C SER A 254 -16.78 13.51 -3.19
N ARG A 255 -16.40 12.50 -4.02
CA ARG A 255 -15.02 12.06 -4.27
C ARG A 255 -14.32 11.50 -3.03
N THR A 256 -14.80 10.36 -2.50
CA THR A 256 -14.20 9.72 -1.31
C THR A 256 -13.73 8.27 -1.56
N PRO A 257 -12.81 8.01 -2.53
CA PRO A 257 -12.25 8.91 -3.54
C PRO A 257 -12.97 8.90 -4.89
N LEU A 258 -12.64 9.84 -5.77
CA LEU A 258 -12.84 9.68 -7.20
C LEU A 258 -11.65 8.92 -7.80
N LEU A 259 -11.89 7.80 -8.46
CA LEU A 259 -10.88 6.93 -9.06
C LEU A 259 -11.03 6.87 -10.59
N ARG A 260 -10.05 7.35 -11.33
CA ARG A 260 -9.95 7.24 -12.79
C ARG A 260 -8.81 6.32 -13.19
N GLY A 261 -9.13 5.15 -13.75
CA GLY A 261 -8.14 4.11 -14.01
C GLY A 261 -7.51 3.55 -12.73
N GLY A 262 -6.47 2.75 -12.85
CA GLY A 262 -5.70 2.25 -11.73
C GLY A 262 -6.46 1.30 -10.79
N ILE A 263 -5.84 1.04 -9.65
CA ILE A 263 -6.35 0.15 -8.60
C ILE A 263 -6.34 0.89 -7.27
N SER A 264 -7.45 0.78 -6.52
CA SER A 264 -7.52 1.23 -5.12
C SER A 264 -8.02 0.11 -4.21
N HIS A 265 -7.44 -0.01 -3.02
CA HIS A 265 -7.90 -0.84 -1.92
C HIS A 265 -8.45 0.05 -0.80
N ILE A 266 -9.73 -0.10 -0.47
CA ILE A 266 -10.49 0.79 0.41
C ILE A 266 -11.15 -0.09 1.46
N TYR A 267 -10.64 -0.09 2.70
CA TYR A 267 -11.14 -0.98 3.74
C TYR A 267 -11.13 -0.35 5.13
N ASP A 268 -12.04 -0.80 5.97
CA ASP A 268 -12.18 -0.38 7.38
C ASP A 268 -12.27 1.15 7.56
N ASN A 269 -12.88 1.86 6.58
CA ASN A 269 -13.14 3.30 6.70
C ASN A 269 -14.55 3.57 7.20
N SER A 270 -14.72 4.66 7.92
CA SER A 270 -16.00 5.19 8.38
C SER A 270 -16.41 6.40 7.55
N TYR A 271 -17.54 6.32 6.87
CA TYR A 271 -18.12 7.39 6.04
C TYR A 271 -19.42 7.85 6.66
N VAL A 272 -19.53 9.15 6.96
CA VAL A 272 -20.71 9.73 7.58
C VAL A 272 -21.09 11.02 6.86
N ASP A 273 -22.36 11.15 6.51
CA ASP A 273 -22.90 12.34 5.87
C ASP A 273 -22.18 12.71 4.56
N LEU A 274 -22.18 11.78 3.59
CA LEU A 274 -21.78 12.06 2.20
C LEU A 274 -23.03 12.52 1.42
N HIS A 275 -22.95 13.70 0.79
CA HIS A 275 -24.16 14.38 0.31
C HIS A 275 -24.52 14.07 -1.14
N GLU A 276 -23.52 13.86 -2.01
CA GLU A 276 -23.74 13.64 -3.45
C GLU A 276 -23.29 12.25 -3.91
N SER A 277 -22.02 11.90 -3.63
CA SER A 277 -21.46 10.61 -3.99
C SER A 277 -20.22 10.26 -3.15
N GLY A 278 -20.02 8.96 -2.93
CA GLY A 278 -18.86 8.45 -2.19
C GLY A 278 -17.70 8.02 -3.11
N ILE A 279 -17.41 6.71 -3.12
CA ILE A 279 -16.40 6.07 -3.96
C ILE A 279 -16.90 6.06 -5.40
N ASN A 280 -16.32 6.90 -6.23
CA ASN A 280 -16.69 7.09 -7.62
C ASN A 280 -15.64 6.48 -8.54
N SER A 281 -15.80 5.19 -8.91
CA SER A 281 -14.90 4.50 -9.82
C SER A 281 -15.35 4.71 -11.26
N ARG A 282 -14.44 5.19 -12.13
CA ARG A 282 -14.73 5.47 -13.56
C ARG A 282 -13.49 5.29 -14.43
N ALA A 283 -13.65 5.39 -15.72
CA ALA A 283 -12.56 5.32 -16.71
C ALA A 283 -11.67 4.07 -16.56
N GLY A 284 -12.30 2.91 -16.28
CA GLY A 284 -11.60 1.64 -16.09
C GLY A 284 -10.98 1.44 -14.70
N GLY A 285 -11.20 2.35 -13.77
CA GLY A 285 -10.75 2.21 -12.37
C GLY A 285 -11.30 0.95 -11.71
N ARG A 286 -10.54 0.33 -10.82
CA ARG A 286 -10.93 -0.88 -10.10
C ARG A 286 -10.71 -0.69 -8.60
N ALA A 287 -11.80 -0.63 -7.84
CA ALA A 287 -11.79 -0.48 -6.41
C ALA A 287 -12.09 -1.82 -5.70
N LYS A 288 -11.27 -2.21 -4.74
CA LYS A 288 -11.60 -3.26 -3.78
C LYS A 288 -12.09 -2.59 -2.50
N VAL A 289 -13.35 -2.85 -2.12
CA VAL A 289 -14.08 -2.11 -1.07
C VAL A 289 -14.54 -3.11 -0.02
N GLU A 290 -13.88 -3.14 1.14
CA GLU A 290 -14.07 -4.19 2.16
C GLU A 290 -14.30 -3.60 3.55
N ASN A 291 -15.28 -4.14 4.27
CA ASN A 291 -15.54 -3.85 5.68
C ASN A 291 -15.65 -2.36 6.05
N ASN A 292 -16.02 -1.49 5.09
CA ASN A 292 -16.29 -0.09 5.36
C ASN A 292 -17.69 0.09 5.98
N TYR A 293 -17.86 1.14 6.77
CA TYR A 293 -19.13 1.55 7.33
C TYR A 293 -19.60 2.87 6.73
N PHE A 294 -20.73 2.86 6.04
CA PHE A 294 -21.36 4.04 5.44
C PHE A 294 -22.63 4.39 6.21
N LYS A 295 -22.76 5.65 6.62
CA LYS A 295 -23.90 6.13 7.38
C LYS A 295 -24.47 7.44 6.86
N ASN A 296 -25.82 7.55 6.82
CA ASN A 296 -26.55 8.76 6.42
C ASN A 296 -26.01 9.37 5.11
N SER A 297 -25.71 8.55 4.13
CA SER A 297 -24.95 8.97 2.95
C SER A 297 -25.72 8.65 1.67
N LYS A 298 -25.34 9.33 0.59
CA LYS A 298 -25.92 9.11 -0.73
C LYS A 298 -24.90 8.56 -1.70
N ASP A 299 -25.31 7.60 -2.55
CA ASP A 299 -24.52 7.10 -3.69
C ASP A 299 -23.07 6.75 -3.33
N VAL A 300 -22.89 5.99 -2.24
CA VAL A 300 -21.58 5.75 -1.61
C VAL A 300 -20.59 4.93 -2.45
N LEU A 301 -21.08 4.26 -3.52
CA LEU A 301 -20.26 3.49 -4.45
C LEU A 301 -20.94 3.43 -5.82
N GLY A 302 -20.17 3.68 -6.88
CA GLY A 302 -20.67 3.59 -8.26
C GLY A 302 -19.76 4.26 -9.27
N THR A 303 -20.31 4.48 -10.46
CA THR A 303 -19.78 5.37 -11.50
C THR A 303 -20.75 6.55 -11.63
N PHE A 304 -20.30 7.77 -11.38
CA PHE A 304 -21.13 8.96 -11.34
C PHE A 304 -20.57 10.07 -12.22
N TYR A 305 -21.44 10.85 -12.86
CA TYR A 305 -21.13 12.01 -13.73
C TYR A 305 -20.30 11.67 -14.97
N THR A 306 -20.40 10.43 -15.47
CA THR A 306 -19.72 9.97 -16.68
C THR A 306 -20.33 8.67 -17.19
N SER A 307 -20.29 8.45 -18.50
CA SER A 307 -20.60 7.17 -19.13
C SER A 307 -19.39 6.20 -19.15
N GLU A 308 -18.19 6.67 -18.79
CA GLU A 308 -16.99 5.83 -18.75
C GLU A 308 -16.92 4.99 -17.48
N ALA A 309 -17.36 3.74 -17.57
CA ALA A 309 -17.50 2.84 -16.45
C ALA A 309 -16.20 2.59 -15.68
N GLY A 310 -16.33 2.46 -14.36
CA GLY A 310 -15.37 1.84 -13.47
C GLY A 310 -15.93 0.56 -12.86
N TYR A 311 -15.13 -0.09 -12.04
CA TYR A 311 -15.41 -1.41 -11.50
C TYR A 311 -15.12 -1.47 -10.01
N TRP A 312 -15.80 -2.42 -9.32
CA TRP A 312 -15.60 -2.65 -7.89
C TRP A 312 -15.74 -4.12 -7.51
N GLN A 313 -14.98 -4.51 -6.53
CA GLN A 313 -15.14 -5.75 -5.77
C GLN A 313 -15.53 -5.39 -4.34
N VAL A 314 -16.64 -5.94 -3.85
CA VAL A 314 -17.20 -5.58 -2.54
C VAL A 314 -17.29 -6.78 -1.62
N ALA A 315 -16.97 -6.58 -0.35
CA ALA A 315 -17.18 -7.58 0.71
C ALA A 315 -17.36 -6.89 2.08
N GLY A 316 -18.27 -7.39 2.90
CA GLY A 316 -18.39 -7.05 4.32
C GLY A 316 -18.79 -5.62 4.68
N ASN A 317 -19.12 -4.77 3.70
CA ASN A 317 -19.50 -3.38 3.96
C ASN A 317 -20.88 -3.26 4.62
N ILE A 318 -21.06 -2.25 5.47
CA ILE A 318 -22.36 -1.90 6.08
C ILE A 318 -22.86 -0.58 5.50
N PHE A 319 -24.14 -0.57 5.09
CA PHE A 319 -24.86 0.57 4.52
C PHE A 319 -26.00 0.96 5.46
N ASP A 320 -25.74 1.86 6.41
CA ASP A 320 -26.67 2.33 7.43
C ASP A 320 -27.30 3.65 6.98
N ASN A 321 -28.61 3.62 6.65
CA ASN A 321 -29.33 4.77 6.11
C ASN A 321 -28.66 5.40 4.86
N VAL A 322 -28.27 4.53 3.90
CA VAL A 322 -27.70 4.95 2.62
C VAL A 322 -28.81 5.04 1.55
N THR A 323 -28.87 6.15 0.85
CA THR A 323 -29.78 6.36 -0.27
C THR A 323 -29.04 6.20 -1.60
N TRP A 324 -29.76 5.74 -2.62
CA TRP A 324 -29.20 5.46 -3.93
C TRP A 324 -30.05 6.11 -5.02
N SER A 325 -29.42 6.80 -5.93
CA SER A 325 -30.09 7.37 -7.10
C SER A 325 -30.46 6.27 -8.11
N SER A 326 -31.36 6.58 -9.02
CA SER A 326 -31.71 5.68 -10.12
C SER A 326 -30.57 5.63 -11.15
N PRO A 327 -30.28 4.45 -11.73
CA PRO A 327 -29.34 4.34 -12.85
C PRO A 327 -29.74 5.22 -14.04
N GLY A 328 -28.74 5.79 -14.73
CA GLY A 328 -28.91 6.65 -15.91
C GLY A 328 -27.67 6.56 -16.81
N THR A 329 -27.61 7.38 -17.85
CA THR A 329 -26.51 7.35 -18.83
C THR A 329 -25.16 7.64 -18.19
N ASP A 330 -25.13 8.64 -17.31
CA ASP A 330 -23.90 9.12 -16.65
C ASP A 330 -23.92 8.83 -15.14
N ASN A 331 -24.77 7.90 -14.72
CA ASN A 331 -25.03 7.59 -13.33
C ASN A 331 -25.33 6.10 -13.16
N ASN A 332 -24.39 5.37 -12.59
CA ASN A 332 -24.49 3.93 -12.35
C ASN A 332 -24.13 3.60 -10.89
N PRO A 333 -25.09 3.81 -9.94
CA PRO A 333 -24.90 3.46 -8.54
C PRO A 333 -24.78 1.94 -8.38
N ALA A 334 -23.93 1.50 -7.45
CA ALA A 334 -23.77 0.08 -7.13
C ALA A 334 -24.95 -0.50 -6.34
N GLY A 335 -25.68 0.37 -5.60
CA GLY A 335 -26.75 -0.01 -4.70
C GLY A 335 -28.12 -0.16 -5.36
N PRO A 336 -29.16 -0.54 -4.55
CA PRO A 336 -29.10 -0.65 -3.08
C PRO A 336 -28.44 -1.92 -2.54
N ASN A 337 -28.09 -2.86 -3.40
CA ASN A 337 -27.46 -4.13 -3.01
C ASN A 337 -26.18 -4.36 -3.83
N PRO A 338 -25.09 -3.70 -3.48
CA PRO A 338 -23.84 -3.73 -4.26
C PRO A 338 -23.32 -5.14 -4.53
N GLN A 339 -23.05 -5.44 -5.80
CA GLN A 339 -22.45 -6.70 -6.25
C GLN A 339 -21.10 -6.43 -6.89
N SER A 340 -20.15 -7.34 -6.69
CA SER A 340 -18.85 -7.27 -7.36
C SER A 340 -19.01 -7.47 -8.88
N ASN A 341 -18.38 -6.59 -9.66
CA ASN A 341 -18.34 -6.68 -11.13
C ASN A 341 -16.89 -6.84 -11.66
N THR A 342 -15.91 -6.97 -10.77
CA THR A 342 -14.51 -7.29 -11.07
C THR A 342 -13.86 -8.03 -9.90
N SER A 343 -12.63 -8.51 -10.11
CA SER A 343 -11.76 -9.06 -9.06
C SER A 343 -10.47 -8.24 -8.98
N VAL A 344 -10.04 -7.92 -7.77
CA VAL A 344 -8.83 -7.12 -7.50
C VAL A 344 -7.92 -7.90 -6.56
N SER A 345 -6.72 -8.24 -7.02
CA SER A 345 -5.69 -8.88 -6.20
C SER A 345 -4.90 -7.82 -5.43
N ILE A 346 -4.72 -8.04 -4.14
CA ILE A 346 -3.94 -7.17 -3.24
C ILE A 346 -2.60 -7.85 -2.94
N PRO A 347 -1.45 -7.19 -3.22
CA PRO A 347 -0.13 -7.82 -3.14
C PRO A 347 0.53 -7.74 -1.77
N TYR A 348 -0.13 -7.22 -0.76
CA TYR A 348 0.38 -7.08 0.61
C TYR A 348 -0.55 -7.74 1.64
N ALA A 349 -0.02 -8.05 2.80
CA ALA A 349 -0.81 -8.55 3.92
C ALA A 349 -1.57 -7.41 4.60
N TYR A 350 -2.81 -7.67 5.01
CA TYR A 350 -3.66 -6.76 5.77
C TYR A 350 -4.62 -7.55 6.67
N SER A 351 -5.12 -6.91 7.70
CA SER A 351 -6.18 -7.44 8.56
C SER A 351 -7.42 -6.58 8.42
N LEU A 352 -8.58 -7.19 8.50
CA LEU A 352 -9.86 -6.50 8.46
C LEU A 352 -10.49 -6.48 9.85
N ASP A 353 -10.84 -5.30 10.32
CA ASP A 353 -11.77 -5.14 11.43
C ASP A 353 -13.20 -5.52 10.99
N ARG A 354 -14.03 -5.92 11.93
CA ARG A 354 -15.44 -6.12 11.60
C ARG A 354 -16.10 -4.77 11.32
N ALA A 355 -16.83 -4.68 10.19
CA ALA A 355 -17.42 -3.43 9.75
C ALA A 355 -18.32 -2.73 10.78
N ASP A 356 -18.99 -3.50 11.66
CA ASP A 356 -19.88 -2.97 12.71
C ASP A 356 -19.14 -2.19 13.81
N CYS A 357 -17.87 -2.45 14.02
CA CYS A 357 -17.05 -1.76 15.02
C CYS A 357 -16.09 -0.72 14.42
N VAL A 358 -15.94 -0.69 13.08
CA VAL A 358 -15.09 0.30 12.40
C VAL A 358 -15.34 1.74 12.85
N PRO A 359 -16.60 2.24 12.99
CA PRO A 359 -16.82 3.60 13.47
C PRO A 359 -16.20 3.88 14.85
N ALA A 360 -16.27 2.90 15.75
CA ALA A 360 -15.78 3.06 17.12
C ALA A 360 -14.23 3.07 17.19
N VAL A 361 -13.56 2.18 16.46
CA VAL A 361 -12.10 2.12 16.44
C VAL A 361 -11.51 3.31 15.68
N VAL A 362 -12.11 3.70 14.55
CA VAL A 362 -11.70 4.87 13.77
C VAL A 362 -11.84 6.18 14.57
N ALA A 363 -12.94 6.34 15.33
CA ALA A 363 -13.12 7.50 16.18
C ALA A 363 -12.01 7.67 17.23
N GLN A 364 -11.39 6.58 17.66
CA GLN A 364 -10.31 6.58 18.66
C GLN A 364 -8.93 6.74 18.02
N THR A 365 -8.72 6.19 16.83
CA THR A 365 -7.40 6.08 16.20
C THR A 365 -7.14 7.11 15.10
N ALA A 366 -8.15 7.50 14.31
CA ALA A 366 -7.96 8.39 13.18
C ALA A 366 -7.73 9.85 13.57
N GLY A 367 -6.90 10.54 12.79
CA GLY A 367 -6.60 11.97 12.90
C GLY A 367 -5.33 12.29 13.66
N ALA A 368 -4.89 13.53 13.51
CA ALA A 368 -3.73 14.06 14.22
C ALA A 368 -3.96 14.09 15.75
N ASN A 369 -2.88 13.95 16.50
CA ASN A 369 -2.85 14.01 17.98
C ASN A 369 -3.65 12.89 18.68
N LYS A 370 -3.75 11.73 18.04
CA LYS A 370 -4.36 10.51 18.60
C LYS A 370 -3.31 9.51 19.14
N GLY A 371 -2.05 9.96 19.33
CA GLY A 371 -0.96 9.09 19.79
C GLY A 371 -0.56 8.01 18.78
N ASN A 372 -0.90 8.21 17.52
CA ASN A 372 -0.69 7.26 16.41
C ASN A 372 -1.22 5.85 16.72
N GLN A 373 -2.35 5.77 17.42
CA GLN A 373 -2.96 4.49 17.77
C GLN A 373 -3.50 3.79 16.53
N VAL A 374 -3.32 2.48 16.46
CA VAL A 374 -3.77 1.64 15.34
C VAL A 374 -4.72 0.55 15.85
N SER A 375 -5.55 -0.04 14.99
CA SER A 375 -6.32 -1.22 15.32
C SER A 375 -5.43 -2.47 15.37
N ASP A 376 -5.76 -3.41 16.26
CA ASP A 376 -5.15 -4.74 16.29
C ASP A 376 -5.75 -5.72 15.25
N GLY A 377 -6.66 -5.25 14.39
CA GLY A 377 -7.43 -6.08 13.46
C GLY A 377 -8.62 -6.81 14.11
N ASN A 378 -8.93 -6.46 15.37
CA ASN A 378 -10.09 -6.95 16.14
C ASN A 378 -10.84 -5.79 16.80
N CYS A 379 -10.78 -4.60 16.18
CA CYS A 379 -11.45 -3.38 16.66
C CYS A 379 -10.94 -2.83 17.99
N THR A 380 -9.74 -3.21 18.43
CA THR A 380 -9.15 -2.69 19.67
C THR A 380 -8.01 -1.72 19.34
N PRO A 381 -8.11 -0.46 19.77
CA PRO A 381 -7.01 0.49 19.63
C PRO A 381 -5.77 0.03 20.39
N GLN A 382 -4.63 0.04 19.73
CA GLN A 382 -3.32 -0.27 20.28
C GLN A 382 -2.41 0.96 20.14
N THR A 383 -1.70 1.29 21.22
CA THR A 383 -0.58 2.21 21.08
C THR A 383 0.55 1.48 20.35
N PRO A 384 1.09 2.03 19.25
CA PRO A 384 2.23 1.42 18.60
C PRO A 384 3.32 1.15 19.62
N SER A 385 3.81 -0.09 19.68
CA SER A 385 5.01 -0.38 20.47
C SER A 385 6.11 0.55 19.97
N PRO A 386 6.79 1.31 20.82
CA PRO A 386 7.82 2.20 20.34
C PRO A 386 8.87 1.36 19.62
N THR A 387 8.86 1.41 18.29
CA THR A 387 10.06 1.11 17.54
C THR A 387 11.03 2.23 17.91
N SER A 388 11.83 2.00 18.97
CA SER A 388 12.91 2.92 19.32
C SER A 388 13.76 3.16 18.08
N PRO A 389 14.08 4.43 17.72
CA PRO A 389 15.22 5.00 18.35
C PRO A 389 15.09 6.49 18.69
N SER A 390 15.28 6.85 19.92
CA SER A 390 15.85 8.15 20.25
C SER A 390 17.22 7.89 20.89
N PRO A 391 18.32 8.36 20.33
CA PRO A 391 19.59 8.36 21.04
C PRO A 391 19.65 9.53 21.99
N THR A 392 19.46 9.28 23.28
CA THR A 392 19.95 10.18 24.33
C THR A 392 21.46 9.96 24.44
N ALA A 393 22.22 10.99 24.15
CA ALA A 393 23.66 11.00 24.34
C ALA A 393 24.04 10.91 25.82
N SER A 394 24.82 9.94 26.22
CA SER A 394 25.90 9.99 27.24
C SER A 394 26.61 8.65 27.40
N PRO A 395 27.83 8.56 28.01
CA PRO A 395 29.02 8.33 27.21
C PRO A 395 29.63 6.94 27.36
N THR A 396 30.40 6.58 26.31
CA THR A 396 31.55 5.66 26.29
C THR A 396 31.47 4.28 26.96
N VAL A 397 31.10 3.25 26.14
CA VAL A 397 31.78 1.95 26.18
C VAL A 397 31.84 1.39 24.74
N SER A 398 32.92 0.71 24.45
CA SER A 398 33.37 0.12 23.18
C SER A 398 32.25 -0.51 22.30
N PRO A 399 32.28 -0.39 20.95
CA PRO A 399 31.17 -0.74 20.09
C PRO A 399 30.98 -2.25 19.98
N SER A 400 29.79 -2.69 20.46
CA SER A 400 29.16 -3.92 19.99
C SER A 400 28.43 -3.61 18.68
N PRO A 401 28.44 -4.47 17.64
CA PRO A 401 27.85 -4.15 16.35
C PRO A 401 26.34 -3.95 16.47
N SER A 402 25.86 -2.78 16.02
CA SER A 402 24.44 -2.40 16.00
C SER A 402 23.65 -3.28 15.03
N GLN A 403 22.56 -3.88 15.53
CA GLN A 403 21.63 -4.68 14.74
C GLN A 403 20.76 -3.77 13.87
N PRO A 404 20.65 -3.98 12.53
CA PRO A 404 19.72 -3.24 11.67
C PRO A 404 18.26 -3.58 11.99
N PRO A 405 17.28 -2.69 11.69
CA PRO A 405 15.87 -2.96 11.94
C PRO A 405 15.34 -4.15 11.13
N ASP A 406 14.43 -4.92 11.74
CA ASP A 406 13.75 -6.05 11.12
C ASP A 406 13.06 -5.66 9.79
N GLY A 407 13.32 -6.41 8.74
CA GLY A 407 12.67 -6.25 7.45
C GLY A 407 13.44 -5.47 6.37
N VAL A 408 14.61 -4.88 6.69
CA VAL A 408 15.46 -4.24 5.67
C VAL A 408 16.25 -5.31 4.91
N ASN A 409 16.17 -5.30 3.57
CA ASN A 409 17.00 -6.16 2.73
C ASN A 409 18.45 -5.68 2.73
N LEU A 410 19.29 -6.34 3.51
CA LEU A 410 20.71 -6.00 3.71
C LEU A 410 21.58 -6.33 2.49
N SER A 411 21.03 -6.98 1.46
CA SER A 411 21.72 -7.24 0.21
C SER A 411 21.77 -6.01 -0.70
N ILE A 412 20.80 -5.09 -0.56
CA ILE A 412 20.77 -3.85 -1.33
C ILE A 412 21.97 -2.98 -0.94
N GLY A 413 22.80 -2.60 -1.92
CA GLY A 413 24.02 -1.84 -1.69
C GLY A 413 25.21 -2.66 -1.19
N ALA A 414 25.02 -3.93 -0.80
CA ALA A 414 26.11 -4.85 -0.45
C ALA A 414 26.92 -5.27 -1.68
N GLY A 415 28.06 -5.92 -1.50
CA GLY A 415 28.80 -6.58 -2.57
C GLY A 415 28.24 -7.98 -2.86
N SER A 416 28.55 -8.53 -4.04
CA SER A 416 28.23 -9.92 -4.40
C SER A 416 29.37 -10.56 -5.17
N ASP A 417 29.52 -11.88 -5.01
CA ASP A 417 30.42 -12.73 -5.80
C ASP A 417 29.89 -14.17 -5.85
N GLY A 418 30.55 -15.04 -6.58
CA GLY A 418 30.16 -16.45 -6.68
C GLY A 418 31.23 -17.31 -7.32
N SER A 419 30.97 -18.64 -7.42
CA SER A 419 31.90 -19.62 -7.96
C SER A 419 32.07 -19.52 -9.48
N SER A 420 30.96 -19.28 -10.19
CA SER A 420 30.90 -19.13 -11.64
C SER A 420 29.62 -18.37 -12.06
N LYS A 421 29.58 -17.91 -13.29
CA LYS A 421 28.37 -17.31 -13.87
C LYS A 421 28.22 -17.71 -15.32
N ALA A 422 26.98 -17.95 -15.76
CA ALA A 422 26.64 -18.16 -17.15
C ALA A 422 26.77 -16.84 -17.95
N ASP A 423 27.01 -16.93 -19.24
CA ASP A 423 27.09 -15.78 -20.12
C ASP A 423 25.80 -14.97 -20.09
N GLY A 424 25.93 -13.66 -20.13
CA GLY A 424 24.80 -12.72 -20.03
C GLY A 424 24.25 -12.53 -18.60
N THR A 425 24.82 -13.17 -17.56
CA THR A 425 24.41 -12.99 -16.17
C THR A 425 25.47 -12.26 -15.34
N SER A 426 25.07 -11.71 -14.19
CA SER A 426 25.97 -11.00 -13.29
C SER A 426 25.72 -11.38 -11.84
N TYR A 427 26.76 -11.39 -11.01
CA TYR A 427 26.61 -11.53 -9.55
C TYR A 427 25.81 -10.38 -8.93
N GLY A 428 25.84 -9.19 -9.53
CA GLY A 428 25.09 -8.03 -9.07
C GLY A 428 23.57 -8.18 -9.20
N ASN A 429 23.12 -8.99 -10.15
CA ASN A 429 21.70 -9.18 -10.45
C ASN A 429 20.90 -9.81 -9.29
N VAL A 430 21.55 -10.44 -8.32
CA VAL A 430 20.84 -11.03 -7.16
C VAL A 430 20.51 -10.04 -6.04
N ARG A 431 20.81 -8.76 -6.24
CA ARG A 431 20.63 -7.71 -5.22
C ARG A 431 20.27 -6.34 -5.82
N ASP A 432 19.76 -6.33 -7.04
CA ASP A 432 19.39 -5.11 -7.76
C ASP A 432 17.89 -4.74 -7.63
N GLY A 433 17.11 -5.57 -6.92
CA GLY A 433 15.69 -5.39 -6.72
C GLY A 433 14.84 -5.77 -7.92
N SER A 434 15.40 -6.43 -8.93
CA SER A 434 14.74 -6.73 -10.20
C SER A 434 14.54 -8.23 -10.42
N MET A 435 13.29 -8.67 -10.47
CA MET A 435 12.94 -10.06 -10.84
C MET A 435 13.17 -10.39 -12.33
N SER A 436 13.53 -9.40 -13.15
CA SER A 436 13.80 -9.58 -14.59
C SER A 436 15.27 -9.86 -14.89
N THR A 437 16.17 -9.61 -13.96
CA THR A 437 17.60 -9.92 -14.00
C THR A 437 17.90 -11.11 -13.11
N TYR A 438 18.96 -11.85 -13.36
CA TYR A 438 19.34 -12.99 -12.52
C TYR A 438 20.81 -13.34 -12.64
N TRP A 439 21.32 -14.05 -11.64
CA TRP A 439 22.53 -14.84 -11.72
C TRP A 439 22.18 -16.30 -11.99
N SER A 440 23.00 -16.96 -12.81
CA SER A 440 22.98 -18.40 -13.02
C SER A 440 24.43 -18.90 -12.99
N PRO A 441 24.75 -20.02 -12.32
CA PRO A 441 26.06 -20.64 -12.46
C PRO A 441 26.29 -21.13 -13.89
N SER A 442 27.54 -21.39 -14.27
CA SER A 442 27.85 -21.96 -15.59
C SER A 442 27.43 -23.43 -15.74
N GLY A 443 26.90 -24.07 -14.68
CA GLY A 443 26.39 -25.43 -14.63
C GLY A 443 25.17 -25.57 -13.76
N ALA A 444 24.85 -26.80 -13.36
CA ALA A 444 23.70 -27.12 -12.52
C ALA A 444 23.89 -26.74 -11.03
N THR A 445 25.11 -26.50 -10.61
CA THR A 445 25.46 -26.17 -9.21
C THR A 445 26.39 -24.98 -9.16
N GLY A 446 26.44 -24.28 -8.04
CA GLY A 446 27.32 -23.14 -7.85
C GLY A 446 27.03 -22.36 -6.57
N ASP A 447 27.93 -21.43 -6.27
CA ASP A 447 27.84 -20.55 -5.10
C ASP A 447 27.51 -19.13 -5.54
N ILE A 448 26.63 -18.48 -4.83
CA ILE A 448 26.36 -17.02 -4.91
C ILE A 448 26.42 -16.44 -3.50
N SER A 449 27.02 -15.28 -3.34
CA SER A 449 27.26 -14.68 -2.02
C SER A 449 26.90 -13.21 -1.98
N ILE A 450 26.43 -12.77 -0.82
CA ILE A 450 26.34 -11.37 -0.42
C ILE A 450 27.46 -11.06 0.58
N LYS A 451 28.11 -9.90 0.45
CA LYS A 451 29.25 -9.49 1.29
C LYS A 451 29.14 -8.03 1.72
N TRP A 452 29.51 -7.76 2.95
CA TRP A 452 29.48 -6.45 3.57
C TRP A 452 30.88 -5.98 3.96
N GLY A 453 31.08 -4.65 4.01
CA GLY A 453 32.33 -4.06 4.46
C GLY A 453 32.63 -4.21 5.96
N SER A 454 31.60 -4.54 6.75
CA SER A 454 31.70 -4.80 8.19
C SER A 454 30.81 -5.98 8.57
N ALA A 455 31.03 -6.52 9.78
CA ALA A 455 30.22 -7.61 10.30
C ALA A 455 28.75 -7.20 10.43
N THR A 456 27.86 -7.96 9.81
CA THR A 456 26.41 -7.71 9.71
C THR A 456 25.67 -8.90 10.31
N SER A 457 24.71 -8.65 11.21
CA SER A 457 23.87 -9.70 11.79
C SER A 457 22.82 -10.15 10.77
N VAL A 458 22.79 -11.45 10.46
CA VAL A 458 21.82 -12.06 9.54
C VAL A 458 21.21 -13.28 10.20
N SER A 459 19.89 -13.41 10.11
CA SER A 459 19.13 -14.57 10.62
C SER A 459 18.18 -15.17 9.59
N ARG A 460 17.95 -14.45 8.49
CA ARG A 460 17.01 -14.86 7.44
C ARG A 460 17.54 -14.43 6.06
N ILE A 461 17.39 -15.33 5.10
CA ILE A 461 17.62 -15.03 3.69
C ILE A 461 16.38 -15.41 2.89
N VAL A 462 16.18 -14.76 1.74
CA VAL A 462 15.16 -15.15 0.77
C VAL A 462 15.81 -15.32 -0.59
N ILE A 463 15.64 -16.50 -1.17
CA ILE A 463 16.09 -16.82 -2.52
C ILE A 463 14.89 -16.81 -3.46
N ARG A 464 14.93 -15.96 -4.48
CA ARG A 464 13.88 -15.89 -5.50
C ARG A 464 14.43 -16.37 -6.83
N GLU A 465 13.75 -17.34 -7.43
CA GLU A 465 14.04 -17.79 -8.78
C GLU A 465 13.41 -16.87 -9.82
N ALA A 466 14.08 -16.65 -10.94
CA ALA A 466 13.57 -15.86 -12.05
C ALA A 466 12.36 -16.54 -12.71
N ALA A 467 11.50 -15.75 -13.37
CA ALA A 467 10.34 -16.25 -14.11
C ALA A 467 10.75 -17.34 -15.12
N GLY A 468 9.98 -18.43 -15.15
CA GLY A 468 10.26 -19.61 -15.98
C GLY A 468 11.39 -20.52 -15.47
N SER A 469 11.89 -20.31 -14.27
CA SER A 469 12.90 -21.15 -13.60
C SER A 469 12.47 -21.55 -12.17
N THR A 470 11.22 -21.38 -11.83
CA THR A 470 10.67 -21.70 -10.51
C THR A 470 10.71 -23.21 -10.25
N GLY A 471 11.27 -23.62 -9.10
CA GLY A 471 11.39 -25.02 -8.69
C GLY A 471 12.56 -25.77 -9.33
N VAL A 472 13.50 -25.06 -9.98
CA VAL A 472 14.70 -25.65 -10.56
C VAL A 472 15.77 -25.92 -9.49
N ILE A 473 15.88 -25.08 -8.46
CA ILE A 473 16.81 -25.26 -7.34
C ILE A 473 16.39 -26.47 -6.51
N GLY A 474 17.26 -27.48 -6.46
CA GLY A 474 17.12 -28.66 -5.62
C GLY A 474 17.69 -28.44 -4.22
N SER A 475 18.73 -29.20 -3.85
CA SER A 475 19.37 -29.09 -2.54
C SER A 475 20.36 -27.93 -2.46
N TRP A 476 20.50 -27.35 -1.27
CA TRP A 476 21.39 -26.22 -1.03
C TRP A 476 21.94 -26.20 0.41
N GLN A 477 22.97 -25.38 0.59
CA GLN A 477 23.54 -25.01 1.90
C GLN A 477 23.67 -23.48 1.99
N VAL A 478 23.37 -22.91 3.16
CA VAL A 478 23.73 -21.54 3.53
C VAL A 478 25.00 -21.63 4.39
N LEU A 479 26.01 -20.88 4.00
CA LEU A 479 27.32 -20.93 4.64
C LEU A 479 27.71 -19.55 5.19
N ASN A 480 28.46 -19.56 6.32
CA ASN A 480 29.30 -18.42 6.67
C ASN A 480 30.42 -18.33 5.62
N GLY A 481 30.34 -17.33 4.75
CA GLY A 481 31.25 -17.18 3.61
C GLY A 481 32.70 -16.85 4.00
N ALA A 482 32.95 -16.50 5.26
CA ALA A 482 34.30 -16.22 5.75
C ALA A 482 35.06 -17.49 6.15
N ASN A 483 34.36 -18.50 6.70
CA ASN A 483 35.01 -19.72 7.23
C ASN A 483 34.44 -21.04 6.68
N GLY A 484 33.39 -20.96 5.85
CA GLY A 484 32.76 -22.12 5.22
C GLY A 484 31.86 -22.95 6.12
N SER A 485 31.59 -22.55 7.36
CA SER A 485 30.70 -23.29 8.26
C SER A 485 29.26 -23.24 7.75
N VAL A 486 28.56 -24.38 7.82
CA VAL A 486 27.15 -24.49 7.41
C VAL A 486 26.26 -23.89 8.47
N LEU A 487 25.47 -22.90 8.07
CA LEU A 487 24.43 -22.25 8.90
C LEU A 487 23.10 -22.96 8.78
N LYS A 488 22.76 -23.43 7.57
CA LYS A 488 21.53 -24.15 7.27
C LYS A 488 21.66 -24.98 5.99
N SER A 489 20.92 -26.08 5.90
CA SER A 489 20.77 -26.88 4.67
C SER A 489 19.29 -27.12 4.41
N GLY A 490 18.93 -27.31 3.13
CA GLY A 490 17.57 -27.57 2.73
C GLY A 490 17.42 -27.81 1.23
N SER A 491 16.19 -27.64 0.73
CA SER A 491 15.87 -27.81 -0.69
C SER A 491 14.82 -26.77 -1.14
N GLY A 492 14.84 -26.45 -2.45
CA GLY A 492 13.96 -25.45 -3.06
C GLY A 492 14.35 -24.01 -2.72
N ALA A 493 13.86 -23.05 -3.51
CA ALA A 493 13.99 -21.63 -3.26
C ALA A 493 12.96 -21.15 -2.23
N GLY A 494 13.15 -19.99 -1.63
CA GLY A 494 12.22 -19.35 -0.70
C GLY A 494 12.89 -18.75 0.52
N THR A 495 12.13 -18.60 1.59
CA THR A 495 12.61 -18.05 2.87
C THR A 495 13.34 -19.11 3.69
N ILE A 496 14.54 -18.78 4.12
CA ILE A 496 15.43 -19.65 4.91
C ILE A 496 15.83 -18.92 6.17
N THR A 497 15.51 -19.49 7.33
CA THR A 497 15.85 -18.93 8.65
C THR A 497 16.90 -19.77 9.34
N PHE A 498 17.80 -19.11 10.07
CA PHE A 498 18.84 -19.72 10.90
C PHE A 498 19.15 -18.83 12.11
N THR A 499 19.93 -19.33 13.06
CA THR A 499 20.31 -18.56 14.25
C THR A 499 21.04 -17.28 13.83
N ALA A 500 20.64 -16.13 14.37
CA ALA A 500 21.26 -14.84 14.08
C ALA A 500 22.78 -14.93 14.22
N THR A 501 23.49 -14.65 13.14
CA THR A 501 24.92 -14.80 13.03
C THR A 501 25.55 -13.53 12.47
N SER A 502 26.64 -13.08 13.10
CA SER A 502 27.43 -11.93 12.63
C SER A 502 28.32 -12.36 11.47
N LEU A 503 28.05 -11.84 10.27
CA LEU A 503 28.69 -12.26 9.02
C LEU A 503 29.28 -11.08 8.26
N THR A 504 30.46 -11.24 7.68
CA THR A 504 30.97 -10.34 6.64
C THR A 504 30.62 -10.83 5.23
N LYS A 505 30.22 -12.10 5.13
CA LYS A 505 29.80 -12.74 3.88
C LYS A 505 28.87 -13.91 4.20
N VAL A 506 27.75 -14.01 3.49
CA VAL A 506 26.87 -15.19 3.47
C VAL A 506 26.86 -15.79 2.07
N THR A 507 26.96 -17.11 1.98
CA THR A 507 27.00 -17.84 0.70
C THR A 507 25.80 -18.78 0.62
N PHE A 508 25.07 -18.71 -0.48
CA PHE A 508 24.07 -19.71 -0.86
C PHE A 508 24.70 -20.65 -1.88
N ARG A 509 24.90 -21.90 -1.49
CA ARG A 509 25.49 -22.95 -2.30
C ARG A 509 24.40 -23.86 -2.82
N ILE A 510 24.20 -23.89 -4.12
CA ILE A 510 23.32 -24.85 -4.79
C ILE A 510 24.08 -26.15 -5.00
N THR A 511 23.68 -27.22 -4.33
CA THR A 511 24.33 -28.55 -4.38
C THR A 511 23.64 -29.50 -5.36
N SER A 512 22.37 -29.24 -5.74
CA SER A 512 21.69 -29.92 -6.83
C SER A 512 20.62 -29.03 -7.45
N SER A 513 20.31 -29.27 -8.72
CA SER A 513 19.20 -28.64 -9.42
C SER A 513 18.68 -29.54 -10.53
N THR A 514 17.43 -29.30 -11.00
CA THR A 514 16.80 -30.05 -12.10
C THR A 514 17.10 -29.46 -13.48
N GLY A 515 17.86 -28.36 -13.54
CA GLY A 515 18.27 -27.65 -14.75
C GLY A 515 19.23 -26.51 -14.39
N ALA A 516 19.41 -25.53 -15.25
CA ALA A 516 20.19 -24.32 -14.96
C ALA A 516 19.43 -23.42 -13.97
N PRO A 517 19.85 -23.31 -12.70
CA PRO A 517 19.15 -22.48 -11.73
C PRO A 517 19.38 -21.00 -12.04
N LYS A 518 18.32 -20.18 -11.91
CA LYS A 518 18.37 -18.73 -12.12
C LYS A 518 17.90 -18.02 -10.87
N VAL A 519 18.83 -17.46 -10.10
CA VAL A 519 18.53 -16.68 -8.90
C VAL A 519 18.34 -15.21 -9.31
N ALA A 520 17.11 -14.72 -9.23
CA ALA A 520 16.78 -13.32 -9.48
C ALA A 520 17.18 -12.48 -8.26
N GLU A 521 16.79 -12.89 -7.05
CA GLU A 521 17.15 -12.16 -5.82
C GLU A 521 17.69 -13.07 -4.73
N PHE A 522 18.71 -12.59 -4.04
CA PHE A 522 19.27 -13.13 -2.81
C PHE A 522 19.19 -12.05 -1.73
N GLU A 523 18.04 -11.99 -1.09
CA GLU A 523 17.77 -11.02 -0.04
C GLU A 523 18.32 -11.53 1.30
N THR A 524 18.81 -10.64 2.15
CA THR A 524 19.31 -10.96 3.49
C THR A 524 18.73 -10.03 4.53
N TYR A 525 18.43 -10.54 5.71
CA TYR A 525 17.74 -9.81 6.77
C TYR A 525 18.32 -10.10 8.14
N ALA A 526 18.28 -9.09 9.03
CA ALA A 526 18.54 -9.26 10.45
C ALA A 526 17.43 -10.10 11.14
N ALA A 527 17.64 -10.41 12.42
CA ALA A 527 16.64 -11.10 13.24
C ALA A 527 15.46 -10.20 13.57
#